data_85228e62375355ef024e90989d04403e
#
_entry.id   85228e62375355ef024e90989d04403e
#
_cell.length_a   1.000
_cell.length_b   1.000
_cell.length_c   1.000
_cell.angle_alpha   90.00
_cell.angle_beta   90.00
_cell.angle_gamma   90.00
#
_symmetry.space_group_name_H-M   'P 1'
#
loop_
_entity.id
_entity.type
_entity.pdbx_description
1 polymer ?
#
loop_
_entity_poly.entity_id
_entity_poly.type
_entity_poly.pdbx_seq_one_letter_code
_entity_poly.pdbx_strand_id
1 'polypeptide(L)'
;MKNIAILGSTGSIGRQTVDVALAHPELFTVSVLAANASDELLEKQIEALSPELAVLADEAAAARLKARYGGKTRIEGGRDAFIEAAAYPAADIVVTSMMGFAGLAPTMKALEAKKDIALANKETLVVAGELVMAKAREMGAAILPVDSEHSALFQCLQGEEARCVERIILTASGGPFRGKTQDMLKKATVEECLAHPTWQMGQKITIDSATLVNKGLEVIEAHWLYDVPYDAIEVVVHPESIIHSMVGFTDGAVMAQIGPADMRLPIQYALTYPKRQSSTFERLDFSKLAHLSFEKPDTATFRGLPLAYEAGRAGGTMPCIMNAANEVAVAAFLAGRIHFLDIYAIIERTMEKCGVQKAPTLDDLFATDGEARRVAQGFLQEIGG
;
A
#
# COMPACT_ATOMS: atom_id res chain seq x y z
N MET A 1 -16.73 -10.23 18.75
CA MET A 1 -15.41 -9.60 18.83
C MET A 1 -14.57 -10.18 17.71
N LYS A 2 -13.90 -9.36 16.90
CA LYS A 2 -13.08 -9.82 15.76
C LYS A 2 -11.61 -9.90 16.20
N ASN A 3 -10.95 -11.01 15.92
CA ASN A 3 -9.53 -11.20 16.24
C ASN A 3 -8.67 -10.72 15.05
N ILE A 4 -7.69 -9.86 15.33
CA ILE A 4 -6.86 -9.21 14.33
C ILE A 4 -5.42 -9.70 14.44
N ALA A 5 -4.80 -10.04 13.32
CA ALA A 5 -3.35 -10.11 13.17
C ALA A 5 -2.85 -8.85 12.47
N ILE A 6 -1.86 -8.18 13.05
CA ILE A 6 -1.29 -6.94 12.47
C ILE A 6 0.14 -7.23 12.03
N LEU A 7 0.34 -7.36 10.72
CA LEU A 7 1.66 -7.55 10.13
C LEU A 7 2.24 -6.18 9.70
N GLY A 8 3.40 -5.82 10.24
CA GLY A 8 3.96 -4.49 10.11
C GLY A 8 3.46 -3.51 11.19
N SER A 9 3.16 -3.99 12.39
CA SER A 9 2.51 -3.25 13.48
C SER A 9 3.25 -1.98 13.91
N THR A 10 4.56 -1.92 13.75
CA THR A 10 5.39 -0.77 14.11
C THR A 10 5.53 0.28 12.99
N GLY A 11 5.03 -0.02 11.78
CA GLY A 11 4.95 0.91 10.66
C GLY A 11 3.85 1.97 10.83
N SER A 12 3.75 2.90 9.88
CA SER A 12 2.76 3.99 9.93
C SER A 12 1.31 3.46 10.01
N ILE A 13 0.94 2.55 9.10
CA ILE A 13 -0.41 1.96 9.07
C ILE A 13 -0.61 1.01 10.26
N GLY A 14 0.41 0.21 10.60
CA GLY A 14 0.33 -0.70 11.74
C GLY A 14 0.06 0.01 13.06
N ARG A 15 0.73 1.15 13.33
CA ARG A 15 0.48 1.97 14.52
C ARG A 15 -0.94 2.53 14.54
N GLN A 16 -1.43 3.05 13.42
CA GLN A 16 -2.81 3.52 13.32
C GLN A 16 -3.84 2.39 13.44
N THR A 17 -3.48 1.17 13.03
CA THR A 17 -4.31 -0.02 13.28
C THR A 17 -4.37 -0.35 14.79
N VAL A 18 -3.23 -0.23 15.49
CA VAL A 18 -3.18 -0.36 16.95
C VAL A 18 -4.05 0.70 17.62
N ASP A 19 -3.99 1.98 17.18
CA ASP A 19 -4.85 3.05 17.69
C ASP A 19 -6.33 2.73 17.51
N VAL A 20 -6.73 2.21 16.34
CA VAL A 20 -8.12 1.78 16.06
C VAL A 20 -8.53 0.63 16.98
N ALA A 21 -7.68 -0.37 17.19
CA ALA A 21 -7.97 -1.50 18.06
C ALA A 21 -8.13 -1.06 19.53
N LEU A 22 -7.28 -0.16 20.00
CA LEU A 22 -7.35 0.40 21.36
C LEU A 22 -8.56 1.34 21.56
N ALA A 23 -9.02 2.00 20.50
CA ALA A 23 -10.23 2.83 20.56
C ALA A 23 -11.52 2.01 20.65
N HIS A 24 -11.49 0.73 20.29
CA HIS A 24 -12.64 -0.15 20.22
C HIS A 24 -12.36 -1.54 20.86
N PRO A 25 -12.00 -1.58 22.15
CA PRO A 25 -11.65 -2.85 22.82
C PRO A 25 -12.84 -3.82 22.93
N GLU A 26 -14.06 -3.32 22.76
CA GLU A 26 -15.29 -4.13 22.73
C GLU A 26 -15.52 -4.82 21.38
N LEU A 27 -14.88 -4.34 20.31
CA LEU A 27 -15.01 -4.88 18.95
C LEU A 27 -13.85 -5.80 18.58
N PHE A 28 -12.64 -5.50 19.07
CA PHE A 28 -11.41 -6.11 18.59
C PHE A 28 -10.59 -6.76 19.71
N THR A 29 -9.98 -7.88 19.36
CA THR A 29 -8.85 -8.49 20.07
C THR A 29 -7.69 -8.60 19.10
N VAL A 30 -6.49 -8.21 19.51
CA VAL A 30 -5.30 -8.41 18.69
C VAL A 30 -4.60 -9.68 19.14
N SER A 31 -4.64 -10.72 18.30
CA SER A 31 -4.03 -12.02 18.59
C SER A 31 -2.56 -12.08 18.17
N VAL A 32 -2.18 -11.33 17.15
CA VAL A 32 -0.82 -11.31 16.58
C VAL A 32 -0.34 -9.89 16.34
N LEU A 33 0.89 -9.60 16.77
CA LEU A 33 1.65 -8.44 16.38
C LEU A 33 2.95 -8.89 15.68
N ALA A 34 3.20 -8.42 14.46
CA ALA A 34 4.44 -8.73 13.77
C ALA A 34 5.11 -7.46 13.25
N ALA A 35 6.44 -7.37 13.40
CA ALA A 35 7.25 -6.24 12.99
C ALA A 35 8.57 -6.70 12.38
N ASN A 36 9.33 -5.79 11.76
CA ASN A 36 10.65 -6.15 11.21
C ASN A 36 11.71 -6.22 12.33
N ALA A 37 12.16 -5.06 12.85
CA ALA A 37 13.26 -5.00 13.82
C ALA A 37 13.01 -4.05 15.00
N SER A 38 11.84 -3.39 15.07
CA SER A 38 11.52 -2.38 16.09
C SER A 38 11.04 -3.03 17.38
N ASP A 39 11.93 -3.67 18.10
CA ASP A 39 11.64 -4.46 19.29
C ASP A 39 11.11 -3.64 20.48
N GLU A 40 11.61 -2.41 20.70
CA GLU A 40 11.13 -1.53 21.78
C GLU A 40 9.69 -1.05 21.56
N LEU A 41 9.33 -0.71 20.32
CA LEU A 41 7.98 -0.28 19.99
C LEU A 41 7.01 -1.46 20.03
N LEU A 42 7.45 -2.63 19.54
CA LEU A 42 6.65 -3.85 19.59
C LEU A 42 6.36 -4.24 21.04
N GLU A 43 7.32 -4.11 21.96
CA GLU A 43 7.12 -4.38 23.38
C GLU A 43 6.02 -3.50 23.99
N LYS A 44 6.01 -2.19 23.70
CA LYS A 44 4.95 -1.28 24.14
C LYS A 44 3.57 -1.68 23.58
N GLN A 45 3.53 -2.14 22.33
CA GLN A 45 2.30 -2.65 21.73
C GLN A 45 1.83 -3.96 22.38
N ILE A 46 2.76 -4.86 22.75
CA ILE A 46 2.47 -6.08 23.49
C ILE A 46 1.87 -5.76 24.88
N GLU A 47 2.44 -4.82 25.59
CA GLU A 47 1.93 -4.38 26.91
C GLU A 47 0.51 -3.79 26.81
N ALA A 48 0.23 -3.02 25.75
CA ALA A 48 -1.07 -2.39 25.55
C ALA A 48 -2.16 -3.35 25.09
N LEU A 49 -1.83 -4.35 24.27
CA LEU A 49 -2.80 -5.21 23.58
C LEU A 49 -2.80 -6.67 24.07
N SER A 50 -1.74 -7.11 24.75
CA SER A 50 -1.57 -8.47 25.28
C SER A 50 -1.85 -9.58 24.23
N PRO A 51 -1.22 -9.55 23.04
CA PRO A 51 -1.44 -10.55 22.01
C PRO A 51 -0.96 -11.93 22.44
N GLU A 52 -1.45 -12.98 21.80
CA GLU A 52 -0.98 -14.36 22.03
C GLU A 52 0.42 -14.57 21.42
N LEU A 53 0.69 -13.92 20.27
CA LEU A 53 1.94 -14.05 19.52
C LEU A 53 2.49 -12.69 19.13
N ALA A 54 3.79 -12.50 19.30
CA ALA A 54 4.54 -11.40 18.74
C ALA A 54 5.72 -11.92 17.92
N VAL A 55 5.96 -11.36 16.73
CA VAL A 55 7.02 -11.82 15.82
C VAL A 55 7.87 -10.66 15.37
N LEU A 56 9.18 -10.86 15.36
CA LEU A 56 10.15 -9.97 14.70
C LEU A 56 10.86 -10.70 13.58
N ALA A 57 10.81 -10.16 12.36
CA ALA A 57 11.50 -10.76 11.21
C ALA A 57 13.03 -10.77 11.42
N ASP A 58 13.57 -9.78 12.14
CA ASP A 58 14.96 -9.74 12.57
C ASP A 58 15.15 -10.61 13.83
N GLU A 59 15.93 -11.69 13.69
CA GLU A 59 16.17 -12.65 14.77
C GLU A 59 16.94 -12.04 15.96
N ALA A 60 17.83 -11.08 15.71
CA ALA A 60 18.58 -10.41 16.77
C ALA A 60 17.64 -9.52 17.62
N ALA A 61 16.74 -8.79 16.95
CA ALA A 61 15.71 -8.01 17.62
C ALA A 61 14.74 -8.91 18.45
N ALA A 62 14.34 -10.05 17.88
CA ALA A 62 13.54 -11.03 18.61
C ALA A 62 14.24 -11.57 19.85
N ALA A 63 15.53 -11.89 19.75
CA ALA A 63 16.34 -12.34 20.87
C ALA A 63 16.45 -11.27 21.97
N ARG A 64 16.67 -9.99 21.59
CA ARG A 64 16.69 -8.87 22.56
C ARG A 64 15.36 -8.73 23.28
N LEU A 65 14.23 -8.81 22.55
CA LEU A 65 12.90 -8.72 23.13
C LEU A 65 12.62 -9.91 24.07
N LYS A 66 12.93 -11.13 23.65
CA LYS A 66 12.80 -12.33 24.51
C LYS A 66 13.57 -12.23 25.83
N ALA A 67 14.78 -11.65 25.78
CA ALA A 67 15.65 -11.56 26.95
C ALA A 67 15.12 -10.61 28.03
N ARG A 68 14.36 -9.57 27.65
CA ARG A 68 13.83 -8.57 28.58
C ARG A 68 12.34 -8.69 28.89
N TYR A 69 11.56 -9.33 28.01
CA TYR A 69 10.11 -9.46 28.18
C TYR A 69 9.76 -10.61 29.14
N GLY A 70 9.14 -10.30 30.26
CA GLY A 70 8.72 -11.26 31.30
C GLY A 70 7.24 -11.64 31.26
N GLY A 71 6.48 -11.21 30.24
CA GLY A 71 5.05 -11.44 30.15
C GLY A 71 4.66 -12.80 29.53
N LYS A 72 3.36 -12.93 29.17
CA LYS A 72 2.78 -14.20 28.68
C LYS A 72 2.78 -14.32 27.15
N THR A 73 2.95 -13.24 26.41
CA THR A 73 2.98 -13.26 24.94
C THR A 73 4.14 -14.13 24.45
N ARG A 74 3.84 -15.06 23.56
CA ARG A 74 4.87 -15.86 22.88
C ARG A 74 5.61 -14.95 21.89
N ILE A 75 6.95 -14.93 21.99
CA ILE A 75 7.78 -14.13 21.07
C ILE A 75 8.53 -15.09 20.15
N GLU A 76 8.45 -14.84 18.85
CA GLU A 76 9.16 -15.59 17.82
C GLU A 76 10.02 -14.66 16.97
N GLY A 77 11.02 -15.21 16.26
CA GLY A 77 11.91 -14.48 15.39
C GLY A 77 12.17 -15.20 14.09
N GLY A 78 12.50 -14.43 13.06
CA GLY A 78 12.83 -14.92 11.75
C GLY A 78 11.73 -14.68 10.71
N ARG A 79 12.15 -14.70 9.43
CA ARG A 79 11.29 -14.41 8.30
C ARG A 79 10.17 -15.46 8.15
N ASP A 80 10.48 -16.72 8.36
CA ASP A 80 9.49 -17.80 8.25
C ASP A 80 8.43 -17.67 9.33
N ALA A 81 8.81 -17.40 10.58
CA ALA A 81 7.88 -17.12 11.66
C ALA A 81 6.98 -15.91 11.36
N PHE A 82 7.53 -14.89 10.71
CA PHE A 82 6.74 -13.72 10.27
C PHE A 82 5.68 -14.10 9.22
N ILE A 83 6.02 -14.95 8.26
CA ILE A 83 5.08 -15.43 7.23
C ILE A 83 4.01 -16.33 7.87
N GLU A 84 4.40 -17.26 8.74
CA GLU A 84 3.48 -18.17 9.43
C GLU A 84 2.51 -17.43 10.38
N ALA A 85 2.92 -16.30 10.94
CA ALA A 85 2.07 -15.45 11.78
C ALA A 85 0.82 -14.94 11.02
N ALA A 86 0.87 -14.83 9.71
CA ALA A 86 -0.27 -14.47 8.85
C ALA A 86 -1.39 -15.53 8.86
N ALA A 87 -1.06 -16.80 9.15
CA ALA A 87 -2.01 -17.91 9.21
C ALA A 87 -2.42 -18.27 10.65
N TYR A 88 -2.17 -17.36 11.61
CA TYR A 88 -2.43 -17.66 13.02
C TYR A 88 -3.89 -18.09 13.24
N PRO A 89 -4.15 -19.24 13.90
CA PRO A 89 -5.49 -19.84 13.93
C PRO A 89 -6.56 -18.92 14.53
N ALA A 90 -6.24 -18.19 15.60
CA ALA A 90 -7.20 -17.33 16.28
C ALA A 90 -7.55 -16.04 15.49
N ALA A 91 -6.74 -15.62 14.50
CA ALA A 91 -7.04 -14.43 13.72
C ALA A 91 -8.21 -14.66 12.76
N ASP A 92 -9.15 -13.72 12.72
CA ASP A 92 -10.25 -13.67 11.73
C ASP A 92 -9.83 -12.86 10.50
N ILE A 93 -9.06 -11.80 10.70
CA ILE A 93 -8.60 -10.87 9.69
C ILE A 93 -7.14 -10.51 9.89
N VAL A 94 -6.41 -10.37 8.78
CA VAL A 94 -4.99 -10.01 8.76
C VAL A 94 -4.83 -8.63 8.14
N VAL A 95 -4.28 -7.68 8.89
CA VAL A 95 -3.87 -6.37 8.37
C VAL A 95 -2.46 -6.51 7.79
N THR A 96 -2.33 -6.35 6.48
CA THR A 96 -1.05 -6.43 5.78
C THR A 96 -0.50 -5.03 5.54
N SER A 97 0.34 -4.55 6.47
CA SER A 97 0.90 -3.19 6.45
C SER A 97 2.44 -3.17 6.28
N MET A 98 2.99 -4.20 5.63
CA MET A 98 4.37 -4.23 5.17
C MET A 98 4.55 -3.31 3.96
N MET A 99 5.79 -3.00 3.63
CA MET A 99 6.16 -2.22 2.44
C MET A 99 6.65 -3.13 1.32
N GLY A 100 6.29 -2.78 0.08
CA GLY A 100 6.84 -3.38 -1.12
C GLY A 100 6.49 -4.85 -1.32
N PHE A 101 7.35 -5.54 -2.08
CA PHE A 101 7.18 -6.96 -2.44
C PHE A 101 7.08 -7.91 -1.24
N ALA A 102 7.62 -7.52 -0.06
CA ALA A 102 7.65 -8.37 1.13
C ALA A 102 6.26 -8.77 1.66
N GLY A 103 5.22 -8.04 1.28
CA GLY A 103 3.83 -8.34 1.67
C GLY A 103 3.20 -9.54 0.96
N LEU A 104 3.74 -9.97 -0.18
CA LEU A 104 3.11 -11.00 -1.02
C LEU A 104 3.04 -12.37 -0.31
N ALA A 105 4.15 -12.89 0.20
CA ALA A 105 4.19 -14.20 0.84
C ALA A 105 3.26 -14.30 2.07
N PRO A 106 3.28 -13.36 3.04
CA PRO A 106 2.34 -13.36 4.15
C PRO A 106 0.87 -13.25 3.72
N THR A 107 0.58 -12.44 2.68
CA THR A 107 -0.80 -12.32 2.16
C THR A 107 -1.29 -13.64 1.57
N MET A 108 -0.49 -14.30 0.75
CA MET A 108 -0.83 -15.63 0.20
C MET A 108 -1.03 -16.65 1.30
N LYS A 109 -0.16 -16.67 2.33
CA LYS A 109 -0.28 -17.55 3.49
C LYS A 109 -1.57 -17.34 4.29
N ALA A 110 -1.97 -16.07 4.49
CA ALA A 110 -3.23 -15.74 5.16
C ALA A 110 -4.45 -16.21 4.34
N LEU A 111 -4.43 -16.00 3.01
CA LEU A 111 -5.50 -16.46 2.12
C LEU A 111 -5.63 -17.99 2.12
N GLU A 112 -4.51 -18.73 2.08
CA GLU A 112 -4.50 -20.21 2.20
C GLU A 112 -5.13 -20.68 3.51
N ALA A 113 -4.95 -19.90 4.59
CA ALA A 113 -5.58 -20.14 5.89
C ALA A 113 -7.02 -19.60 5.98
N LYS A 114 -7.61 -19.13 4.85
CA LYS A 114 -8.97 -18.57 4.74
C LYS A 114 -9.21 -17.36 5.66
N LYS A 115 -8.18 -16.52 5.83
CA LYS A 115 -8.30 -15.28 6.60
C LYS A 115 -8.70 -14.14 5.67
N ASP A 116 -9.62 -13.28 6.14
CA ASP A 116 -9.87 -12.01 5.48
C ASP A 116 -8.63 -11.11 5.55
N ILE A 117 -8.45 -10.28 4.53
CA ILE A 117 -7.30 -9.38 4.43
C ILE A 117 -7.78 -7.93 4.49
N ALA A 118 -7.29 -7.16 5.45
CA ALA A 118 -7.30 -5.70 5.41
C ALA A 118 -6.01 -5.25 4.72
N LEU A 119 -6.11 -4.98 3.41
CA LEU A 119 -4.97 -4.77 2.53
C LEU A 119 -4.51 -3.31 2.55
N ALA A 120 -3.36 -3.06 3.17
CA ALA A 120 -2.66 -1.78 3.10
C ALA A 120 -1.41 -1.82 2.21
N ASN A 121 -0.89 -3.03 1.92
CA ASN A 121 0.24 -3.22 1.03
C ASN A 121 -0.23 -3.36 -0.42
N LYS A 122 -0.35 -2.23 -1.11
CA LYS A 122 -0.80 -2.19 -2.52
C LYS A 122 0.11 -2.96 -3.47
N GLU A 123 1.40 -3.02 -3.18
CA GLU A 123 2.38 -3.72 -4.00
C GLU A 123 2.04 -5.21 -4.15
N THR A 124 1.37 -5.81 -3.20
CA THR A 124 0.86 -7.20 -3.30
C THR A 124 -0.04 -7.39 -4.52
N LEU A 125 -0.99 -6.49 -4.77
CA LEU A 125 -1.87 -6.56 -5.95
C LEU A 125 -1.17 -6.05 -7.21
N VAL A 126 -0.24 -5.12 -7.09
CA VAL A 126 0.56 -4.68 -8.23
C VAL A 126 1.35 -5.84 -8.82
N VAL A 127 2.05 -6.61 -7.97
CA VAL A 127 2.97 -7.65 -8.44
C VAL A 127 2.28 -8.98 -8.74
N ALA A 128 1.18 -9.30 -8.07
CA ALA A 128 0.53 -10.61 -8.12
C ALA A 128 -1.00 -10.54 -8.10
N GLY A 129 -1.61 -9.45 -8.58
CA GLY A 129 -3.05 -9.20 -8.44
C GLY A 129 -3.93 -10.33 -8.95
N GLU A 130 -3.62 -10.91 -10.12
CA GLU A 130 -4.35 -12.05 -10.67
C GLU A 130 -4.34 -13.26 -9.71
N LEU A 131 -3.15 -13.63 -9.22
CA LEU A 131 -2.99 -14.79 -8.32
C LEU A 131 -3.65 -14.54 -6.96
N VAL A 132 -3.48 -13.36 -6.40
CA VAL A 132 -4.03 -12.98 -5.10
C VAL A 132 -5.56 -12.95 -5.14
N MET A 133 -6.16 -12.32 -6.15
CA MET A 133 -7.61 -12.25 -6.31
C MET A 133 -8.22 -13.61 -6.63
N ALA A 134 -7.53 -14.44 -7.44
CA ALA A 134 -7.94 -15.82 -7.70
C ALA A 134 -7.91 -16.65 -6.40
N LYS A 135 -6.84 -16.56 -5.61
CA LYS A 135 -6.71 -17.26 -4.33
C LYS A 135 -7.77 -16.81 -3.33
N ALA A 136 -8.05 -15.52 -3.23
CA ALA A 136 -9.09 -14.99 -2.35
C ALA A 136 -10.47 -15.57 -2.71
N ARG A 137 -10.82 -15.61 -4.00
CA ARG A 137 -12.08 -16.23 -4.48
C ARG A 137 -12.12 -17.74 -4.19
N GLU A 138 -11.02 -18.46 -4.45
CA GLU A 138 -10.90 -19.90 -4.18
C GLU A 138 -11.14 -20.24 -2.70
N MET A 139 -10.57 -19.43 -1.81
CA MET A 139 -10.64 -19.66 -0.37
C MET A 139 -11.89 -19.05 0.28
N GLY A 140 -12.67 -18.24 -0.46
CA GLY A 140 -13.82 -17.51 0.07
C GLY A 140 -13.44 -16.43 1.07
N ALA A 141 -12.22 -15.88 0.96
CA ALA A 141 -11.70 -14.82 1.81
C ALA A 141 -11.93 -13.43 1.17
N ALA A 142 -12.28 -12.45 1.98
CA ALA A 142 -12.47 -11.07 1.53
C ALA A 142 -11.13 -10.31 1.50
N ILE A 143 -10.94 -9.48 0.48
CA ILE A 143 -9.87 -8.45 0.46
C ILE A 143 -10.53 -7.10 0.64
N LEU A 144 -10.28 -6.47 1.79
CA LEU A 144 -10.85 -5.19 2.20
C LEU A 144 -9.77 -4.12 2.08
N PRO A 145 -9.96 -3.10 1.23
CA PRO A 145 -8.94 -2.10 0.98
C PRO A 145 -8.76 -1.17 2.18
N VAL A 146 -7.51 -0.91 2.53
CA VAL A 146 -7.10 0.06 3.56
C VAL A 146 -6.54 1.33 2.93
N ASP A 147 -5.95 1.25 1.73
CA ASP A 147 -5.51 2.46 1.02
C ASP A 147 -6.68 3.44 0.85
N SER A 148 -6.46 4.73 1.09
CA SER A 148 -7.55 5.71 1.23
C SER A 148 -8.41 5.82 -0.02
N GLU A 149 -7.81 5.82 -1.19
CA GLU A 149 -8.46 5.90 -2.48
C GLU A 149 -9.31 4.66 -2.76
N HIS A 150 -8.74 3.48 -2.49
CA HIS A 150 -9.44 2.22 -2.70
C HIS A 150 -10.55 2.01 -1.67
N SER A 151 -10.32 2.38 -0.41
CA SER A 151 -11.39 2.39 0.59
C SER A 151 -12.55 3.32 0.19
N ALA A 152 -12.22 4.48 -0.41
CA ALA A 152 -13.24 5.41 -0.92
C ALA A 152 -14.08 4.79 -2.03
N LEU A 153 -13.42 4.16 -3.02
CA LEU A 153 -14.11 3.43 -4.09
C LEU A 153 -14.97 2.30 -3.54
N PHE A 154 -14.42 1.50 -2.62
CA PHE A 154 -15.14 0.42 -1.96
C PHE A 154 -16.41 0.92 -1.28
N GLN A 155 -16.35 2.09 -0.61
CA GLN A 155 -17.50 2.71 0.03
C GLN A 155 -18.54 3.24 -0.96
N CYS A 156 -18.10 3.83 -2.08
CA CYS A 156 -18.99 4.33 -3.14
C CYS A 156 -19.70 3.20 -3.90
N LEU A 157 -19.11 2.01 -3.94
CA LEU A 157 -19.64 0.84 -4.65
C LEU A 157 -20.60 0.00 -3.79
N GLN A 158 -20.84 0.35 -2.52
CA GLN A 158 -21.72 -0.44 -1.66
C GLN A 158 -23.19 -0.36 -2.10
N GLY A 159 -23.74 -1.51 -2.48
CA GLY A 159 -25.14 -1.61 -2.94
C GLY A 159 -25.31 -1.35 -4.44
N GLU A 160 -24.24 -1.02 -5.16
CA GLU A 160 -24.26 -0.75 -6.59
C GLU A 160 -23.93 -2.02 -7.41
N GLU A 161 -24.51 -2.12 -8.58
CA GLU A 161 -24.22 -3.21 -9.51
C GLU A 161 -22.96 -2.87 -10.34
N ALA A 162 -22.00 -3.79 -10.44
CA ALA A 162 -20.76 -3.58 -11.18
C ALA A 162 -20.97 -3.12 -12.63
N ARG A 163 -22.04 -3.60 -13.32
CA ARG A 163 -22.38 -3.19 -14.68
C ARG A 163 -22.79 -1.73 -14.82
N CYS A 164 -23.14 -1.06 -13.72
CA CYS A 164 -23.51 0.36 -13.72
C CYS A 164 -22.29 1.28 -13.54
N VAL A 165 -21.11 0.71 -13.26
CA VAL A 165 -19.86 1.47 -13.17
C VAL A 165 -19.36 1.80 -14.57
N GLU A 166 -19.26 3.09 -14.90
CA GLU A 166 -18.70 3.57 -16.18
C GLU A 166 -17.21 3.79 -16.03
N ARG A 167 -16.78 4.41 -14.93
CA ARG A 167 -15.38 4.73 -14.68
C ARG A 167 -15.07 4.89 -13.20
N ILE A 168 -13.81 4.68 -12.86
CA ILE A 168 -13.20 4.99 -11.57
C ILE A 168 -12.36 6.25 -11.72
N ILE A 169 -12.43 7.16 -10.75
CA ILE A 169 -11.67 8.42 -10.74
C ILE A 169 -10.84 8.44 -9.45
N LEU A 170 -9.56 8.11 -9.58
CA LEU A 170 -8.60 8.18 -8.49
C LEU A 170 -8.11 9.61 -8.29
N THR A 171 -8.19 10.12 -7.06
CA THR A 171 -7.61 11.42 -6.72
C THR A 171 -6.15 11.27 -6.30
N ALA A 172 -5.33 12.26 -6.60
CA ALA A 172 -3.93 12.36 -6.18
C ALA A 172 -3.69 13.72 -5.53
N SER A 173 -2.88 13.78 -4.48
CA SER A 173 -2.46 15.08 -3.90
C SER A 173 -1.62 15.91 -4.87
N GLY A 174 -0.99 15.26 -5.86
CA GLY A 174 0.00 15.84 -6.76
C GLY A 174 1.41 15.86 -6.18
N GLY A 175 1.58 15.48 -4.92
CA GLY A 175 2.87 15.42 -4.24
C GLY A 175 3.53 16.79 -3.99
N PRO A 176 4.74 16.80 -3.43
CA PRO A 176 5.45 18.05 -3.07
C PRO A 176 5.94 18.85 -4.29
N PHE A 177 5.97 18.24 -5.46
CA PHE A 177 6.49 18.86 -6.68
C PHE A 177 5.42 19.28 -7.68
N ARG A 178 4.15 19.29 -7.29
CA ARG A 178 3.05 19.78 -8.15
C ARG A 178 3.37 21.17 -8.71
N GLY A 179 3.23 21.33 -10.05
CA GLY A 179 3.50 22.56 -10.77
C GLY A 179 4.99 22.84 -11.05
N LYS A 180 5.90 21.97 -10.66
CA LYS A 180 7.33 22.09 -11.01
C LYS A 180 7.60 21.53 -12.40
N THR A 181 8.55 22.18 -13.12
CA THR A 181 9.02 21.71 -14.43
C THR A 181 10.15 20.69 -14.29
N GLN A 182 10.43 19.91 -15.35
CA GLN A 182 11.56 18.98 -15.37
C GLN A 182 12.90 19.64 -15.03
N ASP A 183 13.14 20.88 -15.49
CA ASP A 183 14.40 21.59 -15.19
C ASP A 183 14.54 21.91 -13.69
N MET A 184 13.45 22.20 -13.02
CA MET A 184 13.44 22.38 -11.57
C MET A 184 13.71 21.07 -10.85
N LEU A 185 13.16 19.96 -11.34
CA LEU A 185 13.32 18.64 -10.74
C LEU A 185 14.71 18.04 -10.88
N LYS A 186 15.53 18.49 -11.84
CA LYS A 186 16.95 18.09 -11.96
C LYS A 186 17.76 18.36 -10.68
N LYS A 187 17.34 19.34 -9.87
CA LYS A 187 18.00 19.75 -8.63
C LYS A 187 17.22 19.36 -7.38
N ALA A 188 16.14 18.59 -7.52
CA ALA A 188 15.30 18.20 -6.39
C ALA A 188 16.10 17.36 -5.40
N THR A 189 16.03 17.75 -4.13
CA THR A 189 16.70 17.06 -3.01
C THR A 189 15.78 16.05 -2.35
N VAL A 190 16.36 15.12 -1.61
CA VAL A 190 15.60 14.15 -0.79
C VAL A 190 14.73 14.89 0.23
N GLU A 191 15.26 15.94 0.87
CA GLU A 191 14.55 16.72 1.87
C GLU A 191 13.30 17.41 1.28
N GLU A 192 13.43 18.06 0.12
CA GLU A 192 12.31 18.69 -0.59
C GLU A 192 11.26 17.66 -1.00
N CYS A 193 11.71 16.47 -1.42
CA CYS A 193 10.84 15.39 -1.84
C CYS A 193 10.04 14.79 -0.65
N LEU A 194 10.64 14.74 0.54
CA LEU A 194 10.00 14.24 1.76
C LEU A 194 9.05 15.24 2.42
N ALA A 195 9.05 16.52 1.99
CA ALA A 195 8.18 17.57 2.51
C ALA A 195 6.78 17.53 1.87
N HIS A 196 6.03 16.43 2.10
CA HIS A 196 4.68 16.28 1.54
C HIS A 196 3.71 17.28 2.20
N PRO A 197 2.90 18.03 1.39
CA PRO A 197 2.09 19.15 1.90
C PRO A 197 0.92 18.73 2.81
N THR A 198 0.38 17.51 2.64
CA THR A 198 -0.88 17.09 3.30
C THR A 198 -0.70 15.86 4.18
N TRP A 199 0.05 14.85 3.72
CA TRP A 199 0.16 13.56 4.38
C TRP A 199 1.49 13.38 5.10
N GLN A 200 1.44 12.78 6.30
CA GLN A 200 2.62 12.31 7.01
C GLN A 200 2.78 10.81 6.78
N MET A 201 3.68 10.45 5.88
CA MET A 201 3.86 9.07 5.40
C MET A 201 5.29 8.58 5.60
N GLY A 202 5.52 7.27 5.35
CA GLY A 202 6.85 6.71 5.29
C GLY A 202 7.66 7.29 4.11
N GLN A 203 8.98 7.20 4.19
CA GLN A 203 9.88 7.80 3.18
C GLN A 203 9.62 7.27 1.77
N LYS A 204 9.52 5.93 1.60
CA LYS A 204 9.32 5.30 0.27
C LYS A 204 8.06 5.83 -0.40
N ILE A 205 6.90 5.76 0.26
CA ILE A 205 5.63 6.20 -0.31
C ILE A 205 5.58 7.71 -0.56
N THR A 206 6.33 8.51 0.20
CA THR A 206 6.45 9.97 -0.04
C THR A 206 7.20 10.24 -1.34
N ILE A 207 8.30 9.51 -1.63
CA ILE A 207 8.98 9.58 -2.91
C ILE A 207 8.07 9.09 -4.05
N ASP A 208 7.35 7.99 -3.86
CA ASP A 208 6.39 7.49 -4.84
C ASP A 208 5.26 8.50 -5.12
N SER A 209 4.81 9.25 -4.12
CA SER A 209 3.85 10.34 -4.29
C SER A 209 4.45 11.48 -5.13
N ALA A 210 5.70 11.89 -4.81
CA ALA A 210 6.39 12.95 -5.54
C ALA A 210 6.64 12.61 -7.01
N THR A 211 6.83 11.32 -7.34
CA THR A 211 7.06 10.82 -8.70
C THR A 211 5.77 10.43 -9.44
N LEU A 212 4.61 10.49 -8.79
CA LEU A 212 3.34 9.88 -9.23
C LEU A 212 3.41 8.36 -9.49
N VAL A 213 4.46 7.68 -9.07
CA VAL A 213 4.51 6.21 -9.07
C VAL A 213 3.48 5.66 -8.12
N ASN A 214 3.30 6.26 -6.92
CA ASN A 214 2.26 5.84 -5.97
C ASN A 214 0.89 5.76 -6.64
N LYS A 215 0.50 6.81 -7.36
CA LYS A 215 -0.78 6.83 -8.06
C LYS A 215 -0.83 5.80 -9.19
N GLY A 216 0.30 5.55 -9.84
CA GLY A 216 0.41 4.47 -10.82
C GLY A 216 0.21 3.08 -10.22
N LEU A 217 0.80 2.80 -9.05
CA LEU A 217 0.57 1.54 -8.33
C LEU A 217 -0.90 1.39 -7.93
N GLU A 218 -1.53 2.47 -7.52
CA GLU A 218 -2.96 2.51 -7.16
C GLU A 218 -3.88 2.26 -8.36
N VAL A 219 -3.52 2.70 -9.57
CA VAL A 219 -4.24 2.36 -10.81
C VAL A 219 -4.24 0.84 -11.03
N ILE A 220 -3.10 0.18 -10.83
CA ILE A 220 -2.98 -1.28 -10.97
C ILE A 220 -3.76 -2.00 -9.87
N GLU A 221 -3.70 -1.52 -8.63
CA GLU A 221 -4.46 -2.06 -7.51
C GLU A 221 -5.97 -1.93 -7.75
N ALA A 222 -6.46 -0.77 -8.23
CA ALA A 222 -7.87 -0.55 -8.54
C ALA A 222 -8.39 -1.49 -9.64
N HIS A 223 -7.57 -1.73 -10.68
CA HIS A 223 -7.90 -2.71 -11.71
C HIS A 223 -8.22 -4.09 -11.11
N TRP A 224 -7.36 -4.59 -10.22
CA TRP A 224 -7.54 -5.91 -9.62
C TRP A 224 -8.67 -5.97 -8.58
N LEU A 225 -8.82 -4.94 -7.74
CA LEU A 225 -9.85 -4.93 -6.69
C LEU A 225 -11.26 -4.82 -7.25
N TYR A 226 -11.45 -4.04 -8.33
CA TYR A 226 -12.78 -3.69 -8.82
C TYR A 226 -13.10 -4.28 -10.21
N ASP A 227 -12.17 -5.05 -10.78
CA ASP A 227 -12.32 -5.66 -12.11
C ASP A 227 -12.67 -4.63 -13.21
N VAL A 228 -12.04 -3.44 -13.14
CA VAL A 228 -12.27 -2.32 -14.07
C VAL A 228 -11.08 -2.22 -15.04
N PRO A 229 -11.31 -2.14 -16.36
CA PRO A 229 -10.23 -2.02 -17.32
C PRO A 229 -9.46 -0.71 -17.14
N TYR A 230 -8.15 -0.71 -17.45
CA TYR A 230 -7.28 0.45 -17.28
C TYR A 230 -7.79 1.72 -17.99
N ASP A 231 -8.48 1.58 -19.12
CA ASP A 231 -9.04 2.71 -19.88
C ASP A 231 -10.26 3.35 -19.21
N ALA A 232 -10.87 2.67 -18.24
CA ALA A 232 -11.94 3.21 -17.40
C ALA A 232 -11.45 3.66 -16.01
N ILE A 233 -10.13 3.72 -15.78
CA ILE A 233 -9.53 4.28 -14.57
C ILE A 233 -8.87 5.60 -14.93
N GLU A 234 -9.42 6.70 -14.42
CA GLU A 234 -8.90 8.05 -14.59
C GLU A 234 -8.16 8.51 -13.33
N VAL A 235 -7.20 9.42 -13.51
CA VAL A 235 -6.51 10.08 -12.39
C VAL A 235 -6.73 11.58 -12.49
N VAL A 236 -7.09 12.19 -11.37
CA VAL A 236 -7.17 13.65 -11.21
C VAL A 236 -6.32 14.10 -10.02
N VAL A 237 -5.67 15.23 -10.13
CA VAL A 237 -4.97 15.84 -9.00
C VAL A 237 -5.97 16.68 -8.22
N HIS A 238 -6.06 16.39 -6.92
CA HIS A 238 -6.91 17.07 -5.93
C HIS A 238 -6.05 17.43 -4.71
N PRO A 239 -5.43 18.62 -4.71
CA PRO A 239 -4.41 18.98 -3.73
C PRO A 239 -4.90 19.01 -2.28
N GLU A 240 -6.18 19.34 -2.07
CA GLU A 240 -6.78 19.42 -0.75
C GLU A 240 -6.90 18.05 -0.08
N SER A 241 -6.86 16.94 -0.88
CA SER A 241 -6.95 15.55 -0.41
C SER A 241 -8.16 15.31 0.51
N ILE A 242 -9.27 15.96 0.22
CA ILE A 242 -10.55 15.84 0.95
C ILE A 242 -11.46 14.82 0.27
N ILE A 243 -11.49 14.80 -1.06
CA ILE A 243 -12.13 13.74 -1.84
C ILE A 243 -11.08 12.67 -2.06
N HIS A 244 -11.33 11.48 -1.49
CA HIS A 244 -10.35 10.39 -1.56
C HIS A 244 -10.42 9.57 -2.85
N SER A 245 -11.58 9.45 -3.49
CA SER A 245 -11.80 8.99 -4.87
C SER A 245 -13.28 9.04 -5.22
N MET A 246 -13.60 8.78 -6.48
CA MET A 246 -14.95 8.90 -7.02
C MET A 246 -15.25 7.73 -7.98
N VAL A 247 -16.54 7.40 -8.11
CA VAL A 247 -17.05 6.44 -9.08
C VAL A 247 -18.07 7.15 -9.98
N GLY A 248 -17.86 7.10 -11.29
CA GLY A 248 -18.82 7.58 -12.28
C GLY A 248 -19.68 6.40 -12.78
N PHE A 249 -20.99 6.63 -12.86
CA PHE A 249 -21.97 5.63 -13.24
C PHE A 249 -22.55 5.91 -14.64
N THR A 250 -23.12 4.88 -15.26
CA THR A 250 -23.67 4.94 -16.62
C THR A 250 -24.86 5.88 -16.79
N ASP A 251 -25.50 6.29 -15.72
CA ASP A 251 -26.56 7.31 -15.71
C ASP A 251 -26.02 8.76 -15.64
N GLY A 252 -24.66 8.91 -15.57
CA GLY A 252 -23.99 10.18 -15.45
C GLY A 252 -23.78 10.67 -14.01
N ALA A 253 -24.28 9.95 -13.00
CA ALA A 253 -24.01 10.29 -11.61
C ALA A 253 -22.53 10.04 -11.24
N VAL A 254 -22.00 10.83 -10.31
CA VAL A 254 -20.68 10.61 -9.72
C VAL A 254 -20.82 10.58 -8.21
N MET A 255 -20.40 9.47 -7.59
CA MET A 255 -20.34 9.34 -6.14
C MET A 255 -18.90 9.51 -5.66
N ALA A 256 -18.73 10.25 -4.55
CA ALA A 256 -17.43 10.54 -3.97
C ALA A 256 -17.44 10.25 -2.46
N GLN A 257 -16.38 9.65 -1.96
CA GLN A 257 -16.17 9.60 -0.52
C GLN A 257 -15.30 10.78 -0.09
N ILE A 258 -15.78 11.51 0.92
CA ILE A 258 -15.19 12.74 1.42
C ILE A 258 -14.81 12.52 2.90
N GLY A 259 -13.62 12.94 3.29
CA GLY A 259 -13.13 12.80 4.66
C GLY A 259 -11.83 13.55 4.92
N PRO A 260 -11.40 13.64 6.20
CA PRO A 260 -10.07 14.14 6.52
C PRO A 260 -8.98 13.18 6.05
N ALA A 261 -7.75 13.70 5.91
CA ALA A 261 -6.57 12.91 5.57
C ALA A 261 -6.07 12.09 6.79
N ASP A 262 -6.83 11.07 7.17
CA ASP A 262 -6.57 10.22 8.33
C ASP A 262 -6.80 8.74 8.00
N MET A 263 -5.72 7.95 8.00
CA MET A 263 -5.77 6.53 7.66
C MET A 263 -6.54 5.67 8.66
N ARG A 264 -6.79 6.15 9.89
CA ARG A 264 -7.59 5.40 10.87
C ARG A 264 -9.03 5.20 10.40
N LEU A 265 -9.53 6.09 9.55
CA LEU A 265 -10.88 5.99 8.99
C LEU A 265 -11.02 4.79 8.04
N PRO A 266 -10.21 4.65 6.97
CA PRO A 266 -10.28 3.47 6.11
C PRO A 266 -9.85 2.17 6.83
N ILE A 267 -8.91 2.22 7.77
CA ILE A 267 -8.54 1.08 8.61
C ILE A 267 -9.76 0.61 9.42
N GLN A 268 -10.41 1.51 10.15
CA GLN A 268 -11.59 1.17 10.92
C GLN A 268 -12.69 0.58 10.03
N TYR A 269 -12.95 1.19 8.86
CA TYR A 269 -13.98 0.70 7.96
C TYR A 269 -13.68 -0.72 7.46
N ALA A 270 -12.45 -1.01 7.05
CA ALA A 270 -12.04 -2.36 6.64
C ALA A 270 -12.23 -3.38 7.79
N LEU A 271 -11.86 -3.03 9.01
CA LEU A 271 -11.97 -3.92 10.17
C LEU A 271 -13.41 -4.13 10.64
N THR A 272 -14.30 -3.16 10.46
CA THR A 272 -15.69 -3.23 10.94
C THR A 272 -16.71 -3.60 9.87
N TYR A 273 -16.28 -3.64 8.59
CA TYR A 273 -17.17 -3.96 7.47
C TYR A 273 -18.03 -5.22 7.74
N PRO A 274 -19.32 -5.20 7.38
CA PRO A 274 -20.05 -4.19 6.62
C PRO A 274 -20.63 -3.03 7.48
N LYS A 275 -20.40 -2.98 8.77
CA LYS A 275 -20.98 -1.99 9.68
C LYS A 275 -20.06 -0.79 9.85
N ARG A 276 -20.66 0.43 9.89
CA ARG A 276 -19.94 1.63 10.33
C ARG A 276 -20.01 1.72 11.85
N GLN A 277 -18.87 2.07 12.46
CA GLN A 277 -18.77 2.31 13.90
C GLN A 277 -18.49 3.79 14.17
N SER A 278 -18.85 4.25 15.37
CA SER A 278 -18.48 5.58 15.81
C SER A 278 -16.98 5.76 15.82
N SER A 279 -16.50 6.94 15.50
CA SER A 279 -15.08 7.29 15.52
C SER A 279 -14.86 8.48 16.45
N THR A 280 -13.77 8.44 17.21
CA THR A 280 -13.27 9.56 18.02
C THR A 280 -12.28 10.44 17.25
N PHE A 281 -11.97 10.09 16.01
CA PHE A 281 -11.02 10.81 15.15
C PHE A 281 -11.65 12.10 14.61
N GLU A 282 -10.79 13.00 14.12
CA GLU A 282 -11.20 14.27 13.57
C GLU A 282 -12.27 14.10 12.47
N ARG A 283 -13.24 15.02 12.46
CA ARG A 283 -14.29 15.05 11.44
C ARG A 283 -14.09 16.24 10.53
N LEU A 284 -14.52 16.07 9.30
CA LEU A 284 -14.49 17.15 8.33
C LEU A 284 -15.46 18.27 8.75
N ASP A 285 -14.94 19.49 8.78
CA ASP A 285 -15.69 20.71 9.05
C ASP A 285 -15.90 21.50 7.74
N PHE A 286 -17.09 21.37 7.16
CA PHE A 286 -17.43 22.04 5.91
C PHE A 286 -17.39 23.57 6.00
N SER A 287 -17.50 24.16 7.19
CA SER A 287 -17.40 25.62 7.35
C SER A 287 -15.99 26.16 7.08
N LYS A 288 -14.98 25.29 7.13
CA LYS A 288 -13.56 25.62 6.87
C LYS A 288 -13.14 25.30 5.43
N LEU A 289 -13.99 24.59 4.66
CA LEU A 289 -13.71 24.25 3.26
C LEU A 289 -14.17 25.37 2.35
N ALA A 290 -13.23 26.13 1.79
CA ALA A 290 -13.56 27.23 0.88
C ALA A 290 -13.83 26.74 -0.56
N HIS A 291 -13.08 25.77 -1.03
CA HIS A 291 -13.17 25.21 -2.39
C HIS A 291 -12.53 23.82 -2.44
N LEU A 292 -12.87 23.07 -3.48
CA LEU A 292 -12.24 21.81 -3.89
C LEU A 292 -11.78 21.99 -5.33
N SER A 293 -10.50 21.72 -5.59
CA SER A 293 -9.91 21.92 -6.91
C SER A 293 -9.47 20.61 -7.55
N PHE A 294 -9.52 20.60 -8.90
CA PHE A 294 -9.14 19.43 -9.68
C PHE A 294 -8.28 19.87 -10.87
N GLU A 295 -7.21 19.14 -11.09
CA GLU A 295 -6.26 19.38 -12.18
C GLU A 295 -5.97 18.09 -12.93
N LYS A 296 -5.59 18.17 -14.20
CA LYS A 296 -5.06 17.01 -14.92
C LYS A 296 -3.65 16.70 -14.41
N PRO A 297 -3.28 15.43 -14.24
CA PRO A 297 -1.91 15.07 -13.89
C PRO A 297 -0.95 15.48 -15.04
N ASP A 298 0.18 16.08 -14.68
CA ASP A 298 1.25 16.38 -15.64
C ASP A 298 2.08 15.12 -15.92
N THR A 299 1.62 14.30 -16.86
CA THR A 299 2.27 13.04 -17.23
C THR A 299 3.53 13.22 -18.08
N ALA A 300 3.78 14.42 -18.60
CA ALA A 300 5.01 14.72 -19.32
C ALA A 300 6.18 14.95 -18.35
N THR A 301 5.93 15.64 -17.25
CA THR A 301 6.92 15.89 -16.20
C THR A 301 7.07 14.69 -15.27
N PHE A 302 5.95 14.08 -14.85
CA PHE A 302 5.91 12.99 -13.89
C PHE A 302 5.62 11.64 -14.57
N ARG A 303 6.69 10.99 -15.02
CA ARG A 303 6.64 9.75 -15.82
C ARG A 303 6.13 8.53 -15.07
N GLY A 304 6.09 8.56 -13.72
CA GLY A 304 5.70 7.41 -12.92
C GLY A 304 4.29 6.89 -13.21
N LEU A 305 3.33 7.78 -13.42
CA LEU A 305 1.96 7.40 -13.76
C LEU A 305 1.83 6.74 -15.16
N PRO A 306 2.36 7.31 -16.25
CA PRO A 306 2.36 6.62 -17.56
C PRO A 306 3.05 5.26 -17.53
N LEU A 307 4.22 5.13 -16.90
CA LEU A 307 4.95 3.86 -16.79
C LEU A 307 4.10 2.78 -16.10
N ALA A 308 3.31 3.14 -15.10
CA ALA A 308 2.42 2.20 -14.44
C ALA A 308 1.25 1.75 -15.35
N TYR A 309 0.65 2.65 -16.12
CA TYR A 309 -0.34 2.27 -17.13
C TYR A 309 0.26 1.34 -18.19
N GLU A 310 1.48 1.63 -18.65
CA GLU A 310 2.23 0.78 -19.59
C GLU A 310 2.46 -0.61 -19.01
N ALA A 311 2.94 -0.69 -17.74
CA ALA A 311 3.15 -1.95 -17.04
C ALA A 311 1.86 -2.74 -16.85
N GLY A 312 0.79 -2.09 -16.40
CA GLY A 312 -0.50 -2.71 -16.17
C GLY A 312 -1.10 -3.28 -17.46
N ARG A 313 -1.09 -2.51 -18.56
CA ARG A 313 -1.57 -2.97 -19.88
C ARG A 313 -0.72 -4.08 -20.46
N ALA A 314 0.59 -4.07 -20.25
CA ALA A 314 1.48 -5.17 -20.63
C ALA A 314 1.12 -6.46 -19.88
N GLY A 315 0.74 -6.36 -18.62
CA GLY A 315 0.33 -7.48 -17.77
C GLY A 315 1.43 -8.49 -17.49
N GLY A 316 1.06 -9.68 -17.02
CA GLY A 316 2.01 -10.73 -16.65
C GLY A 316 2.99 -10.25 -15.58
N THR A 317 4.29 -10.45 -15.81
CA THR A 317 5.34 -10.04 -14.86
C THR A 317 5.75 -8.57 -14.95
N MET A 318 5.23 -7.77 -15.90
CA MET A 318 5.68 -6.39 -16.09
C MET A 318 5.40 -5.48 -14.88
N PRO A 319 4.25 -5.53 -14.19
CA PRO A 319 4.05 -4.74 -12.98
C PRO A 319 5.01 -5.11 -11.85
N CYS A 320 5.39 -6.39 -11.73
CA CYS A 320 6.41 -6.85 -10.78
C CYS A 320 7.79 -6.25 -11.12
N ILE A 321 8.17 -6.24 -12.38
CA ILE A 321 9.44 -5.64 -12.88
C ILE A 321 9.47 -4.15 -12.54
N MET A 322 8.38 -3.42 -12.86
CA MET A 322 8.25 -2.00 -12.56
C MET A 322 8.40 -1.73 -11.06
N ASN A 323 7.69 -2.50 -10.21
CA ASN A 323 7.74 -2.32 -8.76
C ASN A 323 9.14 -2.57 -8.21
N ALA A 324 9.80 -3.66 -8.63
CA ALA A 324 11.16 -3.98 -8.20
C ALA A 324 12.17 -2.88 -8.58
N ALA A 325 12.07 -2.37 -9.82
CA ALA A 325 12.91 -1.27 -10.29
C ALA A 325 12.67 0.02 -9.50
N ASN A 326 11.39 0.35 -9.21
CA ASN A 326 11.03 1.49 -8.40
C ASN A 326 11.60 1.39 -6.98
N GLU A 327 11.45 0.26 -6.30
CA GLU A 327 11.99 0.07 -4.95
C GLU A 327 13.52 0.26 -4.92
N VAL A 328 14.24 -0.25 -5.92
CA VAL A 328 15.70 -0.09 -6.04
C VAL A 328 16.07 1.38 -6.29
N ALA A 329 15.37 2.06 -7.22
CA ALA A 329 15.63 3.44 -7.57
C ALA A 329 15.32 4.40 -6.40
N VAL A 330 14.18 4.21 -5.72
CA VAL A 330 13.80 5.01 -4.55
C VAL A 330 14.81 4.84 -3.41
N ALA A 331 15.27 3.62 -3.14
CA ALA A 331 16.29 3.37 -2.12
C ALA A 331 17.62 4.06 -2.47
N ALA A 332 18.00 4.08 -3.74
CA ALA A 332 19.20 4.76 -4.20
C ALA A 332 19.07 6.29 -4.12
N PHE A 333 17.93 6.85 -4.45
CA PHE A 333 17.63 8.28 -4.30
C PHE A 333 17.68 8.70 -2.83
N LEU A 334 17.01 7.98 -1.93
CA LEU A 334 17.04 8.23 -0.50
C LEU A 334 18.46 8.18 0.10
N ALA A 335 19.32 7.34 -0.47
CA ALA A 335 20.73 7.27 -0.10
C ALA A 335 21.62 8.35 -0.79
N GLY A 336 21.06 9.26 -1.57
CA GLY A 336 21.78 10.32 -2.28
C GLY A 336 22.68 9.84 -3.41
N ARG A 337 22.45 8.62 -3.95
CA ARG A 337 23.30 8.01 -4.99
C ARG A 337 22.88 8.36 -6.41
N ILE A 338 21.65 8.84 -6.60
CA ILE A 338 21.09 9.24 -7.90
C ILE A 338 20.26 10.52 -7.75
N HIS A 339 19.96 11.19 -8.85
CA HIS A 339 19.06 12.33 -8.88
C HIS A 339 17.59 11.89 -9.01
N PHE A 340 16.65 12.80 -8.73
CA PHE A 340 15.22 12.53 -8.75
C PHE A 340 14.72 11.98 -10.09
N LEU A 341 15.16 12.55 -11.21
CA LEU A 341 14.73 12.11 -12.54
C LEU A 341 15.31 10.76 -12.96
N ASP A 342 16.41 10.33 -12.36
CA ASP A 342 17.01 9.02 -12.62
C ASP A 342 16.10 7.88 -12.16
N ILE A 343 15.19 8.14 -11.21
CA ILE A 343 14.18 7.17 -10.76
C ILE A 343 13.38 6.66 -11.97
N TYR A 344 12.88 7.56 -12.82
CA TYR A 344 12.12 7.17 -14.02
C TYR A 344 12.98 6.42 -15.02
N ALA A 345 14.21 6.89 -15.27
CA ALA A 345 15.11 6.27 -16.22
C ALA A 345 15.46 4.82 -15.82
N ILE A 346 15.65 4.55 -14.52
CA ILE A 346 15.93 3.21 -14.02
C ILE A 346 14.71 2.30 -14.19
N ILE A 347 13.51 2.79 -13.86
CA ILE A 347 12.26 2.03 -14.04
C ILE A 347 12.08 1.68 -15.52
N GLU A 348 12.12 2.66 -16.41
CA GLU A 348 11.90 2.51 -17.86
C GLU A 348 12.92 1.53 -18.48
N ARG A 349 14.22 1.74 -18.24
CA ARG A 349 15.28 0.87 -18.74
C ARG A 349 15.17 -0.57 -18.20
N THR A 350 14.71 -0.75 -16.97
CA THR A 350 14.50 -2.08 -16.39
C THR A 350 13.32 -2.79 -17.03
N MET A 351 12.19 -2.06 -17.25
CA MET A 351 11.03 -2.58 -17.96
C MET A 351 11.37 -3.00 -19.40
N GLU A 352 12.19 -2.22 -20.11
CA GLU A 352 12.66 -2.55 -21.47
C GLU A 352 13.60 -3.76 -21.51
N LYS A 353 14.43 -3.92 -20.48
CA LYS A 353 15.49 -4.96 -20.45
C LYS A 353 14.99 -6.32 -20.03
N CYS A 354 14.03 -6.38 -19.10
CA CYS A 354 13.55 -7.64 -18.55
C CYS A 354 12.48 -8.28 -19.47
N GLY A 355 12.56 -9.58 -19.65
CA GLY A 355 11.55 -10.36 -20.37
C GLY A 355 10.25 -10.44 -19.59
N VAL A 356 9.10 -10.44 -20.31
CA VAL A 356 7.76 -10.54 -19.73
C VAL A 356 7.20 -11.94 -19.90
N GLN A 357 6.82 -12.58 -18.78
CA GLN A 357 6.04 -13.82 -18.78
C GLN A 357 4.55 -13.48 -18.60
N LYS A 358 3.69 -14.00 -19.47
CA LYS A 358 2.26 -13.61 -19.51
C LYS A 358 1.40 -14.24 -18.41
N ALA A 359 1.68 -15.45 -18.01
CA ALA A 359 0.94 -16.18 -16.99
C ALA A 359 1.93 -16.71 -15.93
N PRO A 360 2.46 -15.86 -15.04
CA PRO A 360 3.44 -16.28 -14.06
C PRO A 360 2.81 -17.09 -12.93
N THR A 361 3.57 -18.04 -12.41
CA THR A 361 3.32 -18.64 -11.11
C THR A 361 3.85 -17.72 -9.99
N LEU A 362 3.57 -18.05 -8.75
CA LEU A 362 4.12 -17.32 -7.60
C LEU A 362 5.66 -17.37 -7.58
N ASP A 363 6.24 -18.53 -7.87
CA ASP A 363 7.70 -18.71 -7.93
C ASP A 363 8.32 -17.89 -9.08
N ASP A 364 7.64 -17.80 -10.23
CA ASP A 364 8.06 -16.94 -11.33
C ASP A 364 8.11 -15.46 -10.92
N LEU A 365 7.15 -14.99 -10.11
CA LEU A 365 7.15 -13.62 -9.61
C LEU A 365 8.28 -13.36 -8.62
N PHE A 366 8.61 -14.31 -7.74
CA PHE A 366 9.79 -14.20 -6.88
C PHE A 366 11.10 -14.17 -7.67
N ALA A 367 11.23 -15.01 -8.69
CA ALA A 367 12.37 -15.02 -9.58
C ALA A 367 12.49 -13.70 -10.37
N THR A 368 11.36 -13.21 -10.91
CA THR A 368 11.27 -11.94 -11.65
C THR A 368 11.65 -10.74 -10.80
N ASP A 369 11.15 -10.63 -9.56
CA ASP A 369 11.53 -9.55 -8.63
C ASP A 369 13.05 -9.56 -8.41
N GLY A 370 13.65 -10.73 -8.13
CA GLY A 370 15.09 -10.86 -7.94
C GLY A 370 15.90 -10.48 -9.18
N GLU A 371 15.45 -10.85 -10.38
CA GLU A 371 16.10 -10.48 -11.63
C GLU A 371 15.98 -8.99 -11.91
N ALA A 372 14.78 -8.43 -11.83
CA ALA A 372 14.54 -7.01 -12.05
C ALA A 372 15.36 -6.12 -11.10
N ARG A 373 15.50 -6.52 -9.83
CA ARG A 373 16.37 -5.83 -8.86
C ARG A 373 17.84 -5.87 -9.30
N ARG A 374 18.34 -7.01 -9.79
CA ARG A 374 19.72 -7.12 -10.29
C ARG A 374 19.95 -6.23 -11.50
N VAL A 375 19.00 -6.18 -12.44
CA VAL A 375 19.05 -5.33 -13.63
C VAL A 375 19.05 -3.85 -13.23
N ALA A 376 18.12 -3.43 -12.36
CA ALA A 376 18.04 -2.06 -11.86
C ALA A 376 19.33 -1.63 -11.12
N GLN A 377 19.91 -2.52 -10.30
CA GLN A 377 21.19 -2.27 -9.63
C GLN A 377 22.34 -2.10 -10.64
N GLY A 378 22.32 -2.84 -11.75
CA GLY A 378 23.30 -2.64 -12.84
C GLY A 378 23.21 -1.22 -13.42
N PHE A 379 22.02 -0.71 -13.68
CA PHE A 379 21.83 0.66 -14.17
C PHE A 379 22.24 1.73 -13.15
N LEU A 380 22.09 1.46 -11.85
CA LEU A 380 22.62 2.36 -10.82
C LEU A 380 24.13 2.53 -10.89
N GLN A 381 24.87 1.47 -11.20
CA GLN A 381 26.32 1.53 -11.35
C GLN A 381 26.75 2.33 -12.58
N GLU A 382 25.96 2.31 -13.66
CA GLU A 382 26.23 3.11 -14.86
C GLU A 382 25.96 4.61 -14.65
N ILE A 383 24.99 5.00 -13.79
CA ILE A 383 24.64 6.40 -13.51
C ILE A 383 25.58 7.02 -12.47
N GLY A 384 26.03 6.24 -11.49
CA GLY A 384 26.87 6.70 -10.37
C GLY A 384 28.39 6.61 -10.60
N GLY A 385 28.84 6.11 -11.75
CA GLY A 385 30.24 6.09 -12.18
C GLY A 385 30.52 7.21 -13.18
#